data_890223e7090eca9b5bc2c2fd0b1d9297
#
_entry.id   890223e7090eca9b5bc2c2fd0b1d9297
#
_cell.length_a   1.000
_cell.length_b   1.000
_cell.length_c   1.000
_cell.angle_alpha   90.00
_cell.angle_beta   90.00
_cell.angle_gamma   90.00
#
_symmetry.space_group_name_H-M   'P 1'
#
loop_
_entity.id
_entity.type
_entity.pdbx_description
1 polymer ?
#
loop_
_entity_poly.entity_id
_entity_poly.type
_entity_poly.pdbx_seq_one_letter_code
_entity_poly.pdbx_strand_id
1 'polypeptide(L)'
;MATGKSAVRPETSPSRRLTSRVPAPEDVWVYWHCNGQDDVSRVRDMSMGGLFIETAHPRPAGVSTRLHFLVQEGQIRADAIVRHAKSGVGLGLRFIALNEQDRPKLAALVSRLRGTQHSKERM
;
A
#
# COMPACT_ATOMS: atom_id res chain seq x y z
N MET A 1 -17.50 26.99 19.11
CA MET A 1 -17.27 26.80 18.59
C MET A 1 -16.36 26.51 18.23
N ALA A 2 -16.09 26.59 18.31
CA ALA A 2 -15.31 26.41 17.85
C ALA A 2 -14.73 25.75 17.67
N THR A 3 -14.82 25.54 17.83
CA THR A 3 -14.32 24.97 17.56
C THR A 3 -13.79 24.40 17.17
N GLY A 4 -13.82 24.28 17.22
CA GLY A 4 -13.24 23.81 16.79
C GLY A 4 -12.81 23.50 16.21
N LYS A 5 -12.69 23.65 15.97
CA LYS A 5 -12.25 23.36 15.17
C LYS A 5 -11.41 22.81 15.11
N SER A 6 -11.22 22.75 15.60
CA SER A 6 -10.44 22.24 15.54
C SER A 6 -10.16 21.35 15.22
N ALA A 7 -10.48 21.21 15.36
CA ALA A 7 -10.21 20.28 15.04
C ALA A 7 -9.62 20.14 14.09
N VAL A 8 -9.66 20.43 13.88
CA VAL A 8 -9.32 20.32 12.90
C VAL A 8 -8.26 19.93 12.60
N ARG A 9 -7.82 19.93 12.85
CA ARG A 9 -6.89 19.62 12.44
C ARG A 9 -6.42 18.50 12.38
N PRO A 10 -6.83 17.75 12.74
CA PRO A 10 -6.38 16.45 12.67
C PRO A 10 -5.77 16.08 11.41
N GLU A 11 -6.25 16.66 10.46
CA GLU A 11 -5.78 16.31 9.19
C GLU A 11 -4.37 16.63 9.05
N THR A 12 -3.86 17.41 9.89
CA THR A 12 -2.50 17.70 9.81
C THR A 12 -1.68 16.58 10.26
N SER A 13 -2.29 15.61 10.68
CA SER A 13 -1.65 14.63 11.41
C SER A 13 -0.83 13.67 10.62
N PRO A 14 -0.15 12.79 11.32
CA PRO A 14 0.61 11.72 10.70
C PRO A 14 -0.21 10.81 9.83
N SER A 15 -1.50 10.65 10.12
CA SER A 15 -2.29 9.73 9.31
C SER A 15 -2.41 10.24 7.88
N ARG A 16 -2.49 11.53 7.73
CA ARG A 16 -2.52 12.08 6.40
C ARG A 16 -1.23 11.80 5.66
N ARG A 17 -0.11 11.93 6.35
CA ARG A 17 1.17 11.62 5.76
C ARG A 17 1.25 10.18 5.33
N LEU A 18 0.71 9.27 6.12
CA LEU A 18 0.77 7.84 5.80
C LEU A 18 -0.14 7.47 4.65
N THR A 19 -1.13 8.28 4.33
CA THR A 19 -2.00 7.99 3.21
C THR A 19 -1.47 8.52 1.89
N SER A 20 -0.41 9.33 1.92
CA SER A 20 0.23 9.76 0.70
C SER A 20 1.04 8.61 0.13
N ARG A 21 1.05 8.50 -1.19
CA ARG A 21 1.80 7.45 -1.85
C ARG A 21 3.28 7.70 -1.77
N VAL A 22 4.03 6.64 -1.53
CA VAL A 22 5.48 6.70 -1.55
C VAL A 22 6.01 5.62 -2.49
N PRO A 23 7.07 5.90 -3.24
CA PRO A 23 7.66 4.88 -4.10
C PRO A 23 8.26 3.78 -3.26
N ALA A 24 8.26 2.58 -3.79
CA ALA A 24 8.86 1.44 -3.12
C ALA A 24 10.11 1.03 -3.87
N PRO A 25 11.16 0.66 -3.15
CA PRO A 25 12.37 0.19 -3.82
C PRO A 25 12.15 -1.19 -4.41
N GLU A 26 13.12 -1.63 -5.18
CA GLU A 26 12.98 -2.87 -5.92
C GLU A 26 12.86 -4.10 -5.06
N ASP A 27 13.16 -3.98 -3.79
CA ASP A 27 13.10 -5.15 -2.93
C ASP A 27 11.77 -5.34 -2.21
N VAL A 28 10.74 -4.59 -2.57
CA VAL A 28 9.43 -4.77 -1.94
C VAL A 28 8.55 -5.56 -2.89
N TRP A 29 8.22 -6.77 -2.49
CA TRP A 29 7.44 -7.70 -3.28
C TRP A 29 6.22 -8.13 -2.51
N VAL A 30 5.16 -8.48 -3.23
CA VAL A 30 3.94 -8.96 -2.61
C VAL A 30 3.47 -10.21 -3.34
N TYR A 31 3.08 -11.22 -2.56
CA TYR A 31 2.34 -12.36 -3.09
C TYR A 31 0.88 -11.98 -3.13
N TRP A 32 0.21 -12.34 -4.20
CA TRP A 32 -1.21 -12.01 -4.27
C TRP A 32 -1.97 -13.11 -4.95
N HIS A 33 -3.22 -13.26 -4.52
CA HIS A 33 -4.11 -14.32 -4.97
C HIS A 33 -5.39 -13.67 -5.47
N CYS A 34 -5.79 -14.05 -6.67
CA CYS A 34 -6.95 -13.44 -7.30
C CYS A 34 -7.57 -14.49 -8.24
N ASN A 35 -8.85 -14.80 -8.01
CA ASN A 35 -9.58 -15.71 -8.88
C ASN A 35 -8.91 -17.06 -9.06
N GLY A 36 -8.42 -17.61 -7.96
CA GLY A 36 -7.84 -18.95 -8.01
C GLY A 36 -6.41 -19.00 -8.53
N GLN A 37 -5.80 -17.84 -8.78
CA GLN A 37 -4.45 -17.79 -9.28
C GLN A 37 -3.56 -17.01 -8.34
N ASP A 38 -2.36 -17.52 -8.13
CA ASP A 38 -1.35 -16.86 -7.31
C ASP A 38 -0.32 -16.21 -8.21
N ASP A 39 0.21 -15.11 -7.72
CA ASP A 39 1.25 -14.42 -8.46
C ASP A 39 2.12 -13.66 -7.47
N VAL A 40 3.26 -13.21 -7.93
CA VAL A 40 4.19 -12.40 -7.14
C VAL A 40 4.54 -11.19 -7.96
N SER A 41 4.44 -10.01 -7.37
CA SER A 41 4.71 -8.78 -8.10
C SER A 41 5.49 -7.81 -7.25
N ARG A 42 6.26 -6.97 -7.92
CA ARG A 42 6.97 -5.89 -7.26
C ARG A 42 6.00 -4.76 -6.95
N VAL A 43 6.13 -4.20 -5.77
CA VAL A 43 5.34 -3.05 -5.39
C VAL A 43 6.03 -1.81 -5.94
N ARG A 44 5.28 -1.00 -6.66
CA ARG A 44 5.82 0.21 -7.27
C ARG A 44 5.70 1.39 -6.33
N ASP A 45 4.55 1.52 -5.70
CA ASP A 45 4.33 2.53 -4.69
C ASP A 45 3.20 2.07 -3.77
N MET A 46 3.09 2.68 -2.61
CA MET A 46 2.07 2.27 -1.67
C MET A 46 1.81 3.35 -0.64
N SER A 47 0.70 3.18 0.07
CA SER A 47 0.30 4.03 1.17
C SER A 47 -0.49 3.17 2.14
N MET A 48 -1.04 3.79 3.19
CA MET A 48 -1.91 3.05 4.08
C MET A 48 -3.24 2.67 3.44
N GLY A 49 -3.58 3.27 2.30
CA GLY A 49 -4.84 2.99 1.63
C GLY A 49 -4.75 1.98 0.52
N GLY A 50 -3.58 1.72 -0.01
CA GLY A 50 -3.44 0.81 -1.13
C GLY A 50 -2.06 0.83 -1.73
N LEU A 51 -1.95 0.21 -2.91
CA LEU A 51 -0.65 0.08 -3.56
C LEU A 51 -0.84 -0.10 -5.05
N PHE A 52 0.26 0.09 -5.78
CA PHE A 52 0.32 -0.24 -7.20
C PHE A 52 1.37 -1.33 -7.37
N ILE A 53 0.98 -2.42 -8.02
CA ILE A 53 1.88 -3.54 -8.26
C ILE A 53 2.09 -3.68 -9.76
N GLU A 54 3.25 -4.20 -10.12
CA GLU A 54 3.61 -4.39 -11.52
C GLU A 54 3.21 -5.79 -11.95
N THR A 55 2.46 -5.89 -13.02
CA THR A 55 2.09 -7.18 -13.58
C THR A 55 1.76 -7.01 -15.05
N ALA A 56 2.14 -8.00 -15.85
CA ALA A 56 1.80 -8.02 -17.26
C ALA A 56 0.41 -8.60 -17.48
N HIS A 57 -0.19 -9.17 -16.45
CA HIS A 57 -1.48 -9.85 -16.57
C HIS A 57 -2.50 -9.22 -15.65
N PRO A 58 -3.05 -8.06 -16.05
CA PRO A 58 -3.98 -7.33 -15.18
C PRO A 58 -5.27 -8.10 -14.97
N ARG A 59 -5.92 -7.77 -13.87
CA ARG A 59 -7.23 -8.32 -13.53
C ARG A 59 -8.26 -7.21 -13.64
N PRO A 60 -9.52 -7.55 -13.84
CA PRO A 60 -10.55 -6.51 -13.99
C PRO A 60 -10.76 -5.72 -12.71
N ALA A 61 -11.14 -4.47 -12.86
CA ALA A 61 -11.50 -3.64 -11.71
C ALA A 61 -12.66 -4.28 -10.97
N GLY A 62 -12.64 -4.16 -9.66
CA GLY A 62 -13.70 -4.71 -8.82
C GLY A 62 -13.42 -6.10 -8.29
N VAL A 63 -12.37 -6.76 -8.76
CA VAL A 63 -12.07 -8.12 -8.33
C VAL A 63 -11.33 -8.09 -7.00
N SER A 64 -11.73 -8.98 -6.09
CA SER A 64 -11.08 -9.11 -4.79
C SER A 64 -9.74 -9.80 -4.91
N THR A 65 -8.81 -9.34 -4.11
CA THR A 65 -7.44 -9.82 -4.13
C THR A 65 -6.94 -9.99 -2.71
N ARG A 66 -6.25 -11.06 -2.45
CA ARG A 66 -5.64 -11.29 -1.15
C ARG A 66 -4.15 -11.07 -1.26
N LEU A 67 -3.61 -10.27 -0.36
CA LEU A 67 -2.22 -9.85 -0.43
C LEU A 67 -1.43 -10.39 0.76
N HIS A 68 -0.18 -10.69 0.52
CA HIS A 68 0.71 -11.15 1.57
C HIS A 68 2.11 -10.59 1.29
N PHE A 69 2.56 -9.70 2.17
CA PHE A 69 3.88 -9.12 2.08
C PHE A 69 4.83 -9.86 3.01
N LEU A 70 6.03 -10.09 2.53
CA LEU A 70 7.10 -10.64 3.35
C LEU A 70 8.21 -9.61 3.35
N VAL A 71 8.18 -8.73 4.35
CA VAL A 71 9.11 -7.62 4.42
C VAL A 71 9.79 -7.64 5.78
N GLN A 72 10.76 -6.75 5.97
CA GLN A 72 11.51 -6.78 7.21
C GLN A 72 10.67 -6.41 8.42
N GLU A 73 9.57 -5.72 8.22
CA GLU A 73 8.64 -5.41 9.31
C GLU A 73 7.84 -6.63 9.75
N GLY A 74 7.86 -7.69 8.96
CA GLY A 74 7.16 -8.92 9.26
C GLY A 74 6.22 -9.31 8.16
N GLN A 75 5.31 -10.21 8.47
CA GLN A 75 4.29 -10.64 7.52
C GLN A 75 3.10 -9.73 7.63
N ILE A 76 2.63 -9.25 6.49
CA ILE A 76 1.47 -8.36 6.45
C ILE A 76 0.47 -8.99 5.49
N ARG A 77 -0.74 -9.23 5.96
CA ARG A 77 -1.82 -9.79 5.15
C ARG A 77 -2.94 -8.79 5.05
N ALA A 78 -3.49 -8.67 3.86
CA ALA A 78 -4.55 -7.72 3.61
C ALA A 78 -5.43 -8.21 2.50
N ASP A 79 -6.70 -7.82 2.55
CA ASP A 79 -7.60 -8.00 1.42
C ASP A 79 -7.70 -6.67 0.71
N ALA A 80 -7.77 -6.74 -0.61
CA ALA A 80 -7.82 -5.55 -1.43
C ALA A 80 -8.74 -5.77 -2.59
N ILE A 81 -9.07 -4.68 -3.26
CA ILE A 81 -9.90 -4.74 -4.46
C ILE A 81 -9.18 -4.00 -5.57
N VAL A 82 -9.26 -4.53 -6.77
CA VAL A 82 -8.66 -3.88 -7.92
C VAL A 82 -9.45 -2.62 -8.23
N ARG A 83 -8.80 -1.47 -8.18
CA ARG A 83 -9.45 -0.20 -8.46
C ARG A 83 -9.28 0.18 -9.92
N HIS A 84 -8.11 -0.08 -10.46
CA HIS A 84 -7.89 0.16 -11.88
C HIS A 84 -6.75 -0.70 -12.35
N ALA A 85 -6.73 -0.93 -13.65
CA ALA A 85 -5.71 -1.74 -14.29
C ALA A 85 -5.12 -0.95 -15.44
N LYS A 86 -3.79 -0.99 -15.53
CA LYS A 86 -3.08 -0.43 -16.68
C LYS A 86 -2.51 -1.57 -17.47
N SER A 87 -3.05 -1.76 -18.65
CA SER A 87 -2.67 -2.87 -19.51
C SER A 87 -1.16 -2.88 -19.72
N GLY A 88 -0.54 -4.03 -19.49
CA GLY A 88 0.90 -4.18 -19.68
C GLY A 88 1.76 -3.53 -18.62
N VAL A 89 1.16 -2.87 -17.63
CA VAL A 89 1.90 -2.14 -16.61
C VAL A 89 1.62 -2.68 -15.22
N GLY A 90 0.37 -2.67 -14.79
CA GLY A 90 0.09 -3.16 -13.45
C GLY A 90 -1.31 -2.86 -12.96
N LEU A 91 -1.48 -3.02 -11.66
CA LEU A 91 -2.77 -2.90 -11.00
C LEU A 91 -2.70 -1.92 -9.85
N GLY A 92 -3.69 -1.04 -9.76
CA GLY A 92 -3.89 -0.24 -8.56
C GLY A 92 -4.87 -0.95 -7.67
N LEU A 93 -4.47 -1.20 -6.43
CA LEU A 93 -5.24 -1.95 -5.46
C LEU A 93 -5.55 -1.08 -4.26
N ARG A 94 -6.75 -1.23 -3.73
CA ARG A 94 -7.16 -0.52 -2.53
C ARG A 94 -7.39 -1.53 -1.42
N PHE A 95 -6.79 -1.29 -0.25
CA PHE A 95 -7.02 -2.18 0.89
C PHE A 95 -8.46 -2.05 1.35
N ILE A 96 -9.10 -3.19 1.61
CA ILE A 96 -10.46 -3.19 2.14
C ILE A 96 -10.52 -3.85 3.51
N ALA A 97 -9.53 -4.65 3.85
CA ALA A 97 -9.47 -5.26 5.18
C ALA A 97 -8.03 -5.53 5.53
N LEU A 98 -7.68 -5.21 6.76
CA LEU A 98 -6.33 -5.39 7.24
C LEU A 98 -6.41 -5.87 8.67
N ASN A 99 -5.73 -6.97 8.95
CA ASN A 99 -5.69 -7.52 10.29
C ASN A 99 -5.10 -6.48 11.23
N GLU A 100 -5.70 -6.34 12.41
CA GLU A 100 -5.23 -5.34 13.36
C GLU A 100 -3.80 -5.59 13.80
N GLN A 101 -3.39 -6.84 13.84
CA GLN A 101 -2.02 -7.16 14.21
C GLN A 101 -1.04 -6.71 13.15
N ASP A 102 -1.50 -6.60 11.93
CA ASP A 102 -0.63 -6.25 10.81
C ASP A 102 -0.62 -4.77 10.50
N ARG A 103 -1.60 -4.03 11.03
CA ARG A 103 -1.69 -2.61 10.74
C ARG A 103 -0.43 -1.84 11.18
N PRO A 104 0.11 -2.07 12.38
CA PRO A 104 1.35 -1.37 12.74
C PRO A 104 2.52 -1.74 11.83
N LYS A 105 2.55 -2.97 11.35
CA LYS A 105 3.61 -3.38 10.44
C LYS A 105 3.51 -2.65 9.11
N LEU A 106 2.29 -2.48 8.62
CA LEU A 106 2.09 -1.74 7.37
C LEU A 106 2.50 -0.28 7.57
N ALA A 107 2.12 0.32 8.69
CA ALA A 107 2.50 1.69 8.98
C ALA A 107 4.02 1.82 9.05
N ALA A 108 4.68 0.86 9.68
CA ALA A 108 6.13 0.88 9.78
C ALA A 108 6.78 0.74 8.41
N LEU A 109 6.22 -0.10 7.55
CA LEU A 109 6.73 -0.26 6.20
C LEU A 109 6.61 1.06 5.42
N VAL A 110 5.43 1.67 5.45
CA VAL A 110 5.21 2.92 4.73
C VAL A 110 6.17 4.00 5.26
N SER A 111 6.37 4.04 6.56
CA SER A 111 7.29 5.00 7.16
C SER A 111 8.73 4.75 6.71
N ARG A 112 9.12 3.49 6.64
CA ARG A 112 10.47 3.15 6.20
C ARG A 112 10.68 3.58 4.75
N LEU A 113 9.70 3.32 3.89
CA LEU A 113 9.83 3.69 2.49
C LEU A 113 9.92 5.20 2.34
N ARG A 114 9.16 5.93 3.12
CA ARG A 114 9.21 7.38 3.08
C ARG A 114 10.57 7.88 3.54
N GLY A 115 11.11 7.27 4.59
CA GLY A 115 12.42 7.66 5.09
C GLY A 115 13.53 7.35 4.10
N THR A 116 13.44 6.22 3.42
CA THR A 116 14.43 5.85 2.43
C THR A 116 14.44 6.84 1.28
N GLN A 117 13.26 7.21 0.82
CA GLN A 117 13.17 8.18 -0.25
C GLN A 117 13.75 9.52 0.17
N HIS A 118 13.43 9.93 1.39
CA HIS A 118 13.92 11.20 1.90
C HIS A 118 15.44 11.18 2.02
N SER A 119 16.00 10.09 2.48
CA SER A 119 17.44 9.95 2.57
C SER A 119 18.10 10.06 1.20
N LYS A 120 17.51 9.45 0.21
CA LYS A 120 18.06 9.52 -1.14
C LYS A 120 18.06 10.94 -1.66
N GLU A 121 17.03 11.68 -1.34
CA GLU A 121 16.96 13.05 -1.80
C GLU A 121 18.03 13.91 -1.21
N ARG A 122 18.51 13.56 -0.05
CA ARG A 122 19.53 14.35 0.60
C ARG A 122 20.90 14.09 0.06
N MET A 123 21.06 13.01 -0.66
CA MET A 123 22.33 12.70 -1.27
C MET A 123 22.47 13.44 -2.58
#